data_e7ca0904f44905d5c8eebd57f8dbda1e
#
_entry.id   e7ca0904f44905d5c8eebd57f8dbda1e
#
_cell.length_a   1.000
_cell.length_b   1.000
_cell.length_c   1.000
_cell.angle_alpha   90.00
_cell.angle_beta   90.00
_cell.angle_gamma   90.00
#
_symmetry.space_group_name_H-M   'P 1'
#
loop_
_entity.id
_entity.type
_entity.pdbx_description
1 polymer ?
#
loop_
_entity_poly.entity_id
_entity_poly.type
_entity_poly.pdbx_seq_one_letter_code
_entity_poly.pdbx_strand_id
1 'polypeptide(L)'
;IEILENFSTNSGKPSIHFFGHTHGYSRGQSKEHNHLMVNVATGGGRIDYWGEYPNNDYEEYSVSQDEYGYVFIQVDAGNNPKFTLKRLSLGDEYQYKDNSLEDQITVRLNNNPPEKPVAIFPYGPNMNPDCINLLGSIYLDSDGDEHGASQWQISSDCTDFSSPIYDKWRQYENWYNEI
;
A
#
# COMPACT_ATOMS: atom_id res chain seq x y z
N ILE A 1 1.76 10.26 -14.12
CA ILE A 1 1.82 10.17 -12.65
C ILE A 1 2.23 11.53 -12.08
N GLU A 2 3.39 12.09 -12.37
CA GLU A 2 3.91 13.37 -11.84
C GLU A 2 2.88 14.51 -11.81
N ILE A 3 2.05 14.67 -12.84
CA ILE A 3 1.00 15.71 -12.88
C ILE A 3 -0.04 15.49 -11.77
N LEU A 4 -0.42 14.25 -11.50
CA LEU A 4 -1.42 13.89 -10.49
C LEU A 4 -0.84 14.01 -9.07
N GLU A 5 0.40 13.63 -8.88
CA GLU A 5 1.13 13.80 -7.63
C GLU A 5 1.32 15.28 -7.30
N ASN A 6 1.72 16.08 -8.27
CA ASN A 6 1.79 17.54 -8.15
C ASN A 6 0.43 18.17 -7.84
N PHE A 7 -0.66 17.64 -8.40
CA PHE A 7 -2.00 18.09 -8.05
C PHE A 7 -2.29 17.82 -6.56
N SER A 8 -2.02 16.63 -6.06
CA SER A 8 -2.23 16.29 -4.64
C SER A 8 -1.41 17.21 -3.72
N THR A 9 -0.13 17.40 -4.03
CA THR A 9 0.76 18.28 -3.24
C THR A 9 0.27 19.72 -3.24
N ASN A 10 -0.07 20.28 -4.42
CA ASN A 10 -0.44 21.69 -4.55
C ASN A 10 -1.85 21.99 -4.03
N SER A 11 -2.77 21.05 -4.12
CA SER A 11 -4.16 21.23 -3.68
C SER A 11 -4.40 20.83 -2.24
N GLY A 12 -3.49 20.06 -1.62
CA GLY A 12 -3.69 19.43 -0.32
C GLY A 12 -4.79 18.36 -0.32
N LYS A 13 -5.19 17.86 -1.52
CA LYS A 13 -6.24 16.86 -1.67
C LYS A 13 -5.65 15.52 -2.10
N PRO A 14 -6.14 14.39 -1.56
CA PRO A 14 -5.77 13.09 -2.10
C PRO A 14 -6.27 12.95 -3.54
N SER A 15 -5.51 12.25 -4.35
CA SER A 15 -5.88 11.90 -5.72
C SER A 15 -5.80 10.40 -5.95
N ILE A 16 -6.52 9.92 -6.95
CA ILE A 16 -6.51 8.52 -7.35
C ILE A 16 -6.37 8.41 -8.86
N HIS A 17 -5.58 7.44 -9.30
CA HIS A 17 -5.36 7.13 -10.70
C HIS A 17 -5.76 5.67 -10.98
N PHE A 18 -6.75 5.47 -11.83
CA PHE A 18 -7.12 4.16 -12.34
C PHE A 18 -6.44 3.93 -13.67
N PHE A 19 -5.83 2.77 -13.81
CA PHE A 19 -5.17 2.38 -15.05
C PHE A 19 -5.38 0.88 -15.34
N GLY A 20 -4.86 0.43 -16.45
CA GLY A 20 -4.92 -0.94 -16.91
C GLY A 20 -3.71 -1.26 -17.75
N HIS A 21 -3.79 -2.28 -18.57
CA HIS A 21 -2.79 -2.86 -19.46
C HIS A 21 -2.23 -4.17 -18.93
N THR A 22 -1.66 -4.19 -17.74
CA THR A 22 -1.32 -5.44 -17.04
C THR A 22 -2.58 -6.05 -16.48
N HIS A 23 -2.93 -7.27 -16.91
CA HIS A 23 -4.17 -7.93 -16.57
C HIS A 23 -4.10 -8.57 -15.18
N GLY A 24 -4.19 -7.76 -14.18
CA GLY A 24 -4.23 -8.09 -12.77
C GLY A 24 -4.84 -6.94 -12.00
N TYR A 25 -5.09 -7.14 -10.72
CA TYR A 25 -5.39 -6.07 -9.79
C TYR A 25 -4.14 -5.71 -9.01
N SER A 26 -3.87 -4.43 -8.88
CA SER A 26 -2.86 -3.95 -7.93
C SER A 26 -3.23 -2.57 -7.40
N ARG A 27 -2.94 -2.34 -6.13
CA ARG A 27 -3.14 -1.08 -5.46
C ARG A 27 -1.85 -0.65 -4.78
N GLY A 28 -1.46 0.58 -5.03
CA GLY A 28 -0.28 1.18 -4.44
C GLY A 28 -0.50 2.62 -4.07
N GLN A 29 0.42 3.17 -3.31
CA GLN A 29 0.43 4.56 -2.88
C GLN A 29 1.80 5.16 -3.17
N SER A 30 1.81 6.40 -3.66
CA SER A 30 3.06 7.16 -3.77
C SER A 30 3.71 7.34 -2.39
N LYS A 31 5.03 7.20 -2.32
CA LYS A 31 5.81 7.42 -1.09
C LYS A 31 5.86 8.89 -0.68
N GLU A 32 5.78 9.79 -1.64
CA GLU A 32 6.05 11.22 -1.44
C GLU A 32 4.79 12.08 -1.51
N HIS A 33 3.71 11.55 -2.08
CA HIS A 33 2.50 12.30 -2.37
C HIS A 33 1.25 11.56 -1.90
N ASN A 34 0.22 12.29 -1.55
CA ASN A 34 -1.08 11.71 -1.21
C ASN A 34 -1.84 11.28 -2.48
N HIS A 35 -1.30 10.27 -3.16
CA HIS A 35 -1.75 9.76 -4.44
C HIS A 35 -1.85 8.25 -4.44
N LEU A 36 -3.02 7.73 -4.79
CA LEU A 36 -3.32 6.31 -4.88
C LEU A 36 -3.29 5.86 -6.34
N MET A 37 -2.63 4.74 -6.61
CA MET A 37 -2.51 4.10 -7.92
C MET A 37 -3.26 2.78 -7.90
N VAL A 38 -4.17 2.55 -8.84
CA VAL A 38 -4.98 1.32 -8.88
C VAL A 38 -5.04 0.76 -10.30
N ASN A 39 -4.45 -0.41 -10.50
CA ASN A 39 -4.65 -1.20 -11.71
C ASN A 39 -5.94 -1.99 -11.60
N VAL A 40 -6.84 -1.84 -12.57
CA VAL A 40 -8.17 -2.48 -12.59
C VAL A 40 -8.41 -3.36 -13.82
N ALA A 41 -7.37 -3.78 -14.50
CA ALA A 41 -7.44 -4.50 -15.76
C ALA A 41 -7.81 -5.99 -15.60
N THR A 42 -8.88 -6.29 -14.85
CA THR A 42 -9.32 -7.65 -14.51
C THR A 42 -10.70 -8.03 -15.07
N GLY A 43 -11.25 -7.23 -15.99
CA GLY A 43 -12.65 -7.36 -16.45
C GLY A 43 -12.90 -8.30 -17.62
N GLY A 44 -11.89 -9.06 -18.11
CA GLY A 44 -12.17 -9.99 -19.21
C GLY A 44 -10.98 -10.36 -20.12
N GLY A 45 -9.81 -9.72 -19.97
CA GLY A 45 -8.58 -10.21 -20.57
C GLY A 45 -8.04 -11.42 -19.80
N ARG A 46 -7.16 -12.20 -20.44
CA ARG A 46 -6.44 -13.28 -19.73
C ARG A 46 -5.62 -12.64 -18.61
N ILE A 47 -5.65 -13.21 -17.42
CA ILE A 47 -4.80 -12.77 -16.31
C ILE A 47 -3.34 -12.96 -16.66
N ASP A 48 -2.49 -11.98 -16.34
CA ASP A 48 -1.06 -12.02 -16.63
C ASP A 48 -0.24 -12.78 -15.58
N TYR A 49 -0.88 -13.20 -14.49
CA TYR A 49 -0.25 -13.93 -13.37
C TYR A 49 1.02 -13.23 -12.88
N TRP A 50 0.85 -12.02 -12.44
CA TRP A 50 1.93 -11.17 -11.93
C TRP A 50 2.72 -11.84 -10.80
N GLY A 51 2.07 -12.68 -10.00
CA GLY A 51 2.66 -13.48 -8.95
C GLY A 51 3.71 -14.49 -9.41
N GLU A 52 3.74 -14.84 -10.70
CA GLU A 52 4.83 -15.65 -11.27
C GLU A 52 6.18 -14.90 -11.26
N TYR A 53 6.15 -13.58 -11.07
CA TYR A 53 7.32 -12.70 -11.10
C TYR A 53 7.42 -11.82 -9.86
N PRO A 54 7.48 -12.41 -8.65
CA PRO A 54 7.39 -11.65 -7.39
C PRO A 54 8.49 -10.59 -7.21
N ASN A 55 9.63 -10.76 -7.89
CA ASN A 55 10.74 -9.80 -7.84
C ASN A 55 10.51 -8.53 -8.69
N ASN A 56 9.42 -8.49 -9.44
CA ASN A 56 9.07 -7.35 -10.29
C ASN A 56 8.02 -6.44 -9.64
N ASP A 57 7.57 -6.75 -8.44
CA ASP A 57 6.69 -5.87 -7.69
C ASP A 57 7.40 -4.56 -7.34
N TYR A 58 6.70 -3.49 -7.56
CA TYR A 58 7.17 -2.16 -7.18
C TYR A 58 6.94 -1.94 -5.70
N GLU A 59 7.89 -1.29 -5.05
CA GLU A 59 7.82 -1.01 -3.60
C GLU A 59 6.59 -0.17 -3.20
N GLU A 60 5.99 0.54 -4.14
CA GLU A 60 4.81 1.37 -3.94
C GLU A 60 3.50 0.58 -3.90
N TYR A 61 3.48 -0.66 -4.37
CA TYR A 61 2.26 -1.48 -4.38
C TYR A 61 2.18 -2.33 -3.12
N SER A 62 1.10 -2.13 -2.36
CA SER A 62 0.83 -2.84 -1.12
C SER A 62 -0.09 -4.05 -1.30
N VAL A 63 -0.86 -4.09 -2.37
CA VAL A 63 -1.79 -5.20 -2.68
C VAL A 63 -1.70 -5.53 -4.16
N SER A 64 -1.57 -6.82 -4.47
CA SER A 64 -1.64 -7.35 -5.84
C SER A 64 -2.41 -8.65 -5.88
N GLN A 65 -3.22 -8.88 -6.92
CA GLN A 65 -4.07 -10.06 -7.06
C GLN A 65 -4.29 -10.46 -8.51
N ASP A 66 -4.00 -11.72 -8.82
CA ASP A 66 -4.16 -12.33 -10.15
C ASP A 66 -5.52 -13.02 -10.29
N GLU A 67 -6.59 -12.26 -10.13
CA GLU A 67 -7.96 -12.76 -10.22
C GLU A 67 -8.83 -11.84 -11.06
N TYR A 68 -9.86 -12.41 -11.69
CA TYR A 68 -10.91 -11.64 -12.33
C TYR A 68 -11.73 -10.87 -11.31
N GLY A 69 -12.31 -9.76 -11.72
CA GLY A 69 -13.18 -8.99 -10.85
C GLY A 69 -13.25 -7.52 -11.22
N TYR A 70 -13.68 -6.72 -10.29
CA TYR A 70 -13.91 -5.28 -10.51
C TYR A 70 -13.71 -4.49 -9.23
N VAL A 71 -13.61 -3.19 -9.39
CA VAL A 71 -13.51 -2.24 -8.28
C VAL A 71 -14.81 -1.45 -8.19
N PHE A 72 -15.35 -1.38 -7.00
CA PHE A 72 -16.49 -0.53 -6.66
C PHE A 72 -16.01 0.66 -5.82
N ILE A 73 -16.44 1.87 -6.18
CA ILE A 73 -16.08 3.09 -5.45
C ILE A 73 -17.33 3.76 -4.93
N GLN A 74 -17.35 3.98 -3.63
CA GLN A 74 -18.36 4.75 -2.94
C GLN A 74 -17.80 6.10 -2.55
N VAL A 75 -18.43 7.19 -3.01
CA VAL A 75 -18.01 8.55 -2.69
C VAL A 75 -19.01 9.17 -1.71
N ASP A 76 -18.51 9.70 -0.60
CA ASP A 76 -19.25 10.51 0.34
C ASP A 76 -18.72 11.94 0.29
N ALA A 77 -19.54 12.84 -0.26
CA ALA A 77 -19.20 14.26 -0.43
C ALA A 77 -19.71 15.14 0.73
N GLY A 78 -20.12 14.54 1.86
CA GLY A 78 -20.64 15.25 3.02
C GLY A 78 -19.60 16.12 3.74
N ASN A 79 -19.84 16.41 5.03
CA ASN A 79 -18.99 17.29 5.82
C ASN A 79 -17.57 16.74 6.08
N ASN A 80 -17.40 15.43 5.96
CA ASN A 80 -16.10 14.75 6.01
C ASN A 80 -15.89 13.95 4.71
N PRO A 81 -15.49 14.61 3.63
CA PRO A 81 -15.40 13.98 2.31
C PRO A 81 -14.45 12.80 2.31
N LYS A 82 -14.91 11.68 1.78
CA LYS A 82 -14.13 10.45 1.62
C LYS A 82 -14.60 9.64 0.44
N PHE A 83 -13.76 8.74 -0.03
CA PHE A 83 -14.19 7.65 -0.90
C PHE A 83 -13.68 6.31 -0.33
N THR A 84 -14.46 5.28 -0.53
CA THR A 84 -14.08 3.91 -0.20
C THR A 84 -14.01 3.12 -1.49
N LEU A 85 -12.85 2.55 -1.76
CA LEU A 85 -12.61 1.61 -2.84
C LEU A 85 -12.77 0.19 -2.28
N LYS A 86 -13.48 -0.67 -3.01
CA LYS A 86 -13.65 -2.08 -2.70
C LYS A 86 -13.29 -2.91 -3.92
N ARG A 87 -12.37 -3.83 -3.76
CA ARG A 87 -12.03 -4.85 -4.75
C ARG A 87 -12.92 -6.06 -4.53
N LEU A 88 -13.68 -6.42 -5.56
CA LEU A 88 -14.55 -7.60 -5.56
C LEU A 88 -13.99 -8.61 -6.56
N SER A 89 -13.65 -9.79 -6.09
CA SER A 89 -13.10 -10.86 -6.90
C SER A 89 -14.15 -11.87 -7.33
N LEU A 90 -13.97 -12.37 -8.55
CA LEU A 90 -14.70 -13.50 -9.14
C LEU A 90 -13.86 -14.79 -9.14
N GLY A 91 -12.63 -14.71 -8.62
CA GLY A 91 -11.65 -15.79 -8.69
C GLY A 91 -10.88 -15.82 -9.99
N ASP A 92 -10.26 -16.96 -10.27
CA ASP A 92 -9.45 -17.21 -11.45
C ASP A 92 -9.92 -18.46 -12.22
N GLU A 93 -9.09 -19.01 -13.10
CA GLU A 93 -9.38 -20.22 -13.87
C GLU A 93 -9.46 -21.48 -13.01
N TYR A 94 -8.94 -21.43 -11.78
CA TYR A 94 -8.84 -22.58 -10.86
C TYR A 94 -9.82 -22.49 -9.70
N GLN A 95 -10.15 -21.28 -9.27
CA GLN A 95 -11.02 -21.06 -8.12
C GLN A 95 -12.05 -19.96 -8.40
N TYR A 96 -13.31 -20.35 -8.44
CA TYR A 96 -14.41 -19.40 -8.51
C TYR A 96 -14.67 -18.74 -7.15
N LYS A 97 -14.86 -17.42 -7.17
CA LYS A 97 -15.32 -16.61 -6.04
C LYS A 97 -16.60 -15.86 -6.41
N ASP A 98 -17.53 -15.75 -5.50
CA ASP A 98 -18.79 -15.02 -5.73
C ASP A 98 -18.70 -13.60 -5.16
N ASN A 99 -18.11 -12.70 -5.92
CA ASN A 99 -17.95 -11.29 -5.51
C ASN A 99 -17.31 -11.14 -4.13
N SER A 100 -16.28 -11.93 -3.86
CA SER A 100 -15.55 -11.89 -2.60
C SER A 100 -14.86 -10.53 -2.43
N LEU A 101 -15.04 -9.90 -1.27
CA LEU A 101 -14.32 -8.68 -0.91
C LEU A 101 -12.89 -9.05 -0.52
N GLU A 102 -11.92 -8.67 -1.36
CA GLU A 102 -10.52 -9.04 -1.19
C GLU A 102 -9.64 -7.86 -0.78
N ASP A 103 -10.03 -6.64 -1.11
CA ASP A 103 -9.32 -5.43 -0.71
C ASP A 103 -10.29 -4.28 -0.49
N GLN A 104 -9.99 -3.45 0.50
CA GLN A 104 -10.74 -2.24 0.77
C GLN A 104 -9.83 -1.16 1.32
N ILE A 105 -9.98 0.05 0.81
CA ILE A 105 -9.31 1.23 1.36
C ILE A 105 -10.26 2.41 1.41
N THR A 106 -10.16 3.20 2.45
CA THR A 106 -10.89 4.48 2.58
C THR A 106 -9.88 5.62 2.56
N VAL A 107 -10.09 6.56 1.65
CA VAL A 107 -9.28 7.79 1.55
C VAL A 107 -10.12 8.97 1.99
N ARG A 108 -9.64 9.73 2.97
CA ARG A 108 -10.32 10.87 3.59
C ARG A 108 -9.64 12.18 3.22
N LEU A 109 -10.41 13.23 3.02
CA LEU A 109 -9.84 14.57 2.83
C LEU A 109 -9.14 15.07 4.11
N ASN A 110 -9.75 14.79 5.26
CA ASN A 110 -9.25 15.20 6.59
C ASN A 110 -8.81 13.96 7.36
N ASN A 111 -7.72 13.34 6.90
CA ASN A 111 -7.15 12.17 7.54
C ASN A 111 -6.24 12.55 8.70
N ASN A 112 -6.33 11.85 9.83
CA ASN A 112 -5.33 11.94 10.87
C ASN A 112 -4.17 10.99 10.52
N PRO A 113 -2.92 11.37 10.78
CA PRO A 113 -1.81 10.44 10.59
C PRO A 113 -1.92 9.28 11.58
N PRO A 114 -1.40 8.10 11.21
CA PRO A 114 -1.33 6.98 12.15
C PRO A 114 -0.49 7.34 13.38
N GLU A 115 -0.67 6.59 14.46
CA GLU A 115 0.16 6.74 15.64
C GLU A 115 1.63 6.45 15.28
N LYS A 116 2.53 7.28 15.83
CA LYS A 116 3.97 7.10 15.60
C LYS A 116 4.42 5.75 16.15
N PRO A 117 4.99 4.87 15.33
CA PRO A 117 5.46 3.59 15.81
C PRO A 117 6.67 3.74 16.74
N VAL A 118 6.81 2.79 17.65
CA VAL A 118 7.93 2.70 18.59
C VAL A 118 8.78 1.50 18.21
N ALA A 119 10.10 1.69 18.12
CA ALA A 119 11.02 0.57 17.95
C ALA A 119 11.04 -0.28 19.23
N ILE A 120 10.68 -1.57 19.11
CA ILE A 120 10.65 -2.51 20.22
C ILE A 120 11.97 -3.29 20.30
N PHE A 121 12.52 -3.64 19.16
CA PHE A 121 13.78 -4.37 19.04
C PHE A 121 14.53 -3.88 17.78
N PRO A 122 15.85 -3.76 17.80
CA PRO A 122 16.80 -4.11 18.85
C PRO A 122 16.80 -3.12 20.02
N TYR A 123 17.18 -3.62 21.20
CA TYR A 123 17.22 -2.84 22.43
C TYR A 123 18.53 -3.05 23.17
N GLY A 124 19.24 -1.96 23.50
CA GLY A 124 20.47 -1.97 24.31
C GLY A 124 21.78 -1.94 23.50
N PRO A 125 22.92 -1.80 24.18
CA PRO A 125 24.19 -1.43 23.54
C PRO A 125 25.01 -2.60 22.97
N ASN A 126 24.71 -3.85 23.26
CA ASN A 126 25.53 -5.00 22.88
C ASN A 126 24.76 -5.97 21.98
N MET A 127 24.56 -5.58 20.73
CA MET A 127 23.88 -6.39 19.75
C MET A 127 24.85 -7.02 18.76
N ASN A 128 24.54 -8.25 18.33
CA ASN A 128 25.27 -8.88 17.25
C ASN A 128 24.88 -8.20 15.92
N PRO A 129 25.82 -7.51 15.24
CA PRO A 129 25.49 -6.81 13.99
C PRO A 129 25.19 -7.78 12.83
N ASP A 130 25.57 -9.05 12.91
CA ASP A 130 25.41 -10.03 11.85
C ASP A 130 23.99 -10.60 11.77
N CYS A 131 23.16 -10.38 12.80
CA CYS A 131 21.80 -10.91 12.88
C CYS A 131 20.90 -9.97 13.70
N ILE A 132 20.44 -8.90 13.09
CA ILE A 132 19.53 -7.95 13.72
C ILE A 132 18.15 -8.06 13.09
N ASN A 133 17.14 -8.43 13.89
CA ASN A 133 15.74 -8.26 13.51
C ASN A 133 15.26 -6.88 13.97
N LEU A 134 14.59 -6.16 13.12
CA LEU A 134 13.92 -4.90 13.47
C LEU A 134 12.45 -5.20 13.79
N LEU A 135 12.00 -4.81 14.97
CA LEU A 135 10.62 -4.97 15.39
C LEU A 135 10.08 -3.63 15.88
N GLY A 136 8.97 -3.20 15.28
CA GLY A 136 8.21 -2.03 15.70
C GLY A 136 6.95 -2.41 16.49
N SER A 137 6.32 -1.40 17.09
CA SER A 137 4.97 -1.56 17.64
C SER A 137 3.97 -1.94 16.55
N ILE A 138 2.83 -2.48 16.95
CA ILE A 138 1.71 -2.69 16.05
C ILE A 138 1.27 -1.35 15.43
N TYR A 139 0.77 -1.42 14.20
CA TYR A 139 0.13 -0.28 13.56
C TYR A 139 -1.14 0.10 14.29
N LEU A 140 -1.33 1.40 14.53
CA LEU A 140 -2.53 1.97 15.14
C LEU A 140 -2.90 3.24 14.37
N ASP A 141 -4.16 3.35 14.04
CA ASP A 141 -4.73 4.50 13.37
C ASP A 141 -6.05 4.91 14.02
N SER A 142 -6.21 6.21 14.31
CA SER A 142 -7.40 6.73 14.99
C SER A 142 -8.65 6.75 14.12
N ASP A 143 -8.48 6.77 12.82
CA ASP A 143 -9.57 6.73 11.82
C ASP A 143 -9.92 5.30 11.41
N GLY A 144 -9.14 4.30 11.88
CA GLY A 144 -9.31 2.89 11.56
C GLY A 144 -8.87 2.54 10.13
N ASP A 145 -7.96 3.32 9.58
CA ASP A 145 -7.43 3.07 8.24
C ASP A 145 -6.44 1.90 8.25
N GLU A 146 -6.32 1.23 7.11
CA GLU A 146 -5.48 0.05 6.97
C GLU A 146 -3.99 0.39 6.89
N HIS A 147 -3.17 -0.56 7.34
CA HIS A 147 -1.71 -0.44 7.26
C HIS A 147 -1.22 -0.65 5.82
N GLY A 148 -0.85 0.42 5.14
CA GLY A 148 -0.37 0.35 3.75
C GLY A 148 1.09 -0.06 3.63
N ALA A 149 1.98 0.58 4.39
CA ALA A 149 3.42 0.32 4.33
C ALA A 149 4.16 0.83 5.57
N SER A 150 5.38 0.34 5.76
CA SER A 150 6.31 0.82 6.78
C SER A 150 7.67 1.13 6.16
N GLN A 151 8.32 2.17 6.65
CA GLN A 151 9.70 2.49 6.31
C GLN A 151 10.61 2.28 7.52
N TRP A 152 11.72 1.59 7.30
CA TRP A 152 12.78 1.40 8.27
C TRP A 152 14.02 2.16 7.85
N GLN A 153 14.50 3.02 8.72
CA GLN A 153 15.74 3.75 8.51
C GLN A 153 16.71 3.54 9.68
N ILE A 154 17.99 3.36 9.36
CA ILE A 154 19.07 3.30 10.34
C ILE A 154 20.06 4.41 9.98
N SER A 155 20.32 5.30 10.91
CA SER A 155 21.31 6.37 10.78
C SER A 155 22.41 6.23 11.81
N SER A 156 23.59 6.75 11.49
CA SER A 156 24.67 6.94 12.47
C SER A 156 24.45 8.13 13.41
N ASP A 157 23.52 9.00 13.06
CA ASP A 157 23.08 10.13 13.88
C ASP A 157 21.63 9.88 14.32
N CYS A 158 21.37 9.99 15.62
CA CYS A 158 20.04 9.72 16.18
C CYS A 158 18.98 10.79 15.85
N THR A 159 19.40 11.90 15.25
CA THR A 159 18.53 13.05 14.90
C THR A 159 18.48 13.37 13.41
N ASP A 160 19.45 12.88 12.63
CA ASP A 160 19.54 13.13 11.20
C ASP A 160 19.40 11.83 10.39
N PHE A 161 18.31 11.76 9.63
CA PHE A 161 17.97 10.67 8.70
C PHE A 161 18.00 11.11 7.24
N SER A 162 18.63 12.25 6.93
CA SER A 162 18.76 12.73 5.54
C SER A 162 19.64 11.83 4.66
N SER A 163 20.54 11.07 5.29
CA SER A 163 21.45 10.12 4.63
C SER A 163 21.58 8.84 5.46
N PRO A 164 20.55 8.03 5.56
CA PRO A 164 20.55 6.83 6.39
C PRO A 164 21.52 5.78 5.81
N ILE A 165 22.13 4.99 6.69
CA ILE A 165 22.97 3.83 6.31
C ILE A 165 22.11 2.71 5.74
N TYR A 166 20.87 2.61 6.22
CA TYR A 166 19.88 1.66 5.76
C TYR A 166 18.54 2.39 5.59
N ASP A 167 17.92 2.21 4.46
CA ASP A 167 16.59 2.72 4.16
C ASP A 167 15.81 1.66 3.38
N LYS A 168 14.73 1.19 3.96
CA LYS A 168 13.84 0.21 3.34
C LYS A 168 12.39 0.54 3.59
N TRP A 169 11.70 0.72 2.51
CA TRP A 169 10.25 0.69 2.44
C TRP A 169 9.78 -0.75 2.41
N ARG A 170 8.80 -1.11 3.24
CA ARG A 170 8.16 -2.42 3.25
C ARG A 170 6.66 -2.28 3.18
N GLN A 171 6.06 -2.91 2.18
CA GLN A 171 4.63 -3.06 2.06
C GLN A 171 4.10 -4.00 3.13
N TYR A 172 2.90 -3.74 3.60
CA TYR A 172 2.26 -4.58 4.61
C TYR A 172 1.66 -5.84 3.99
N GLU A 173 0.87 -5.68 2.95
CA GLU A 173 0.27 -6.78 2.22
C GLU A 173 0.84 -6.84 0.79
N ASN A 174 1.54 -7.92 0.50
CA ASN A 174 1.95 -8.28 -0.83
C ASN A 174 1.76 -9.80 -0.95
N TRP A 175 0.70 -10.21 -1.62
CA TRP A 175 0.31 -11.61 -1.70
C TRP A 175 1.33 -12.50 -2.40
N TYR A 176 2.18 -11.95 -3.24
CA TYR A 176 3.23 -12.70 -3.92
C TYR A 176 4.46 -12.97 -3.07
N ASN A 177 4.63 -12.28 -1.96
CA ASN A 177 5.76 -12.46 -1.05
C ASN A 177 5.44 -13.32 0.18
N GLU A 178 4.22 -13.83 0.29
CA GLU A 178 3.79 -14.70 1.39
C GLU A 178 3.95 -16.21 1.10
N ILE A 179 4.58 -16.57 -0.02
CA ILE A 179 4.82 -17.95 -0.43
C ILE A 179 6.26 -18.36 -0.12
#